data_7463605ad31e7ae20b21f25648cb8e8f
#
_entry.id   7463605ad31e7ae20b21f25648cb8e8f
#
_cell.length_a   1.000
_cell.length_b   1.000
_cell.length_c   1.000
_cell.angle_alpha   90.00
_cell.angle_beta   90.00
_cell.angle_gamma   90.00
#
_symmetry.space_group_name_H-M   'P 1'
#
loop_
_entity.id
_entity.type
_entity.pdbx_description
1 polymer ?
#
loop_
_entity_poly.entity_id
_entity_poly.type
_entity_poly.pdbx_seq_one_letter_code
_entity_poly.pdbx_strand_id
1 'polypeptide(L)'
;QFVTSYVTASQRSRVRVTTVMGGYQTDPNDASQLSMSFDQEAAAVLLARLVVHKLENNLYHYNSGSSGEEVHDVMRFLDRQLIKLCGKFASYRKDDPSSFRLPAEFSMYPQFMFHLRRSKFLQSFNSSPDEQAFYRHVLCRESTSNSLIMLQPSLLSYSFQGVPQPVLLDATSVRPDTILLLDSFFHIIIFHGETIAAWKAQGYHMMEEHANFRNLLNAPLQDAQAILKSRFPIPRYILCDQHKSEARFLLSMLNPSVTHNSSDGGGSGQMIFTDDVSLRVFMEHLMKLAVQS
;
A
#
# COMPACT_ATOMS: atom_id res chain seq x y z
N GLN A 1 -21.97 -8.32 -19.81
CA GLN A 1 -23.10 -7.91 -18.98
C GLN A 1 -23.05 -8.59 -17.63
N PHE A 2 -23.23 -7.79 -16.57
CA PHE A 2 -23.35 -8.29 -15.19
C PHE A 2 -24.82 -8.13 -14.78
N VAL A 3 -25.46 -9.22 -14.40
CA VAL A 3 -26.84 -9.22 -13.93
C VAL A 3 -26.83 -9.54 -12.44
N THR A 4 -27.28 -8.58 -11.63
CA THR A 4 -27.31 -8.73 -10.17
C THR A 4 -28.75 -8.62 -9.69
N SER A 5 -29.27 -9.68 -9.10
CA SER A 5 -30.57 -9.70 -8.45
C SER A 5 -30.40 -9.48 -6.95
N TYR A 6 -31.17 -8.57 -6.38
CA TYR A 6 -31.11 -8.25 -4.95
C TYR A 6 -32.44 -7.77 -4.41
N VAL A 7 -32.60 -7.87 -3.10
CA VAL A 7 -33.77 -7.36 -2.38
C VAL A 7 -33.36 -6.08 -1.66
N THR A 8 -34.14 -5.03 -1.86
CA THR A 8 -33.90 -3.73 -1.16
C THR A 8 -34.33 -3.81 0.30
N ALA A 9 -33.91 -2.85 1.12
CA ALA A 9 -34.37 -2.73 2.51
C ALA A 9 -35.93 -2.63 2.62
N SER A 10 -36.60 -2.11 1.59
CA SER A 10 -38.06 -2.06 1.49
C SER A 10 -38.70 -3.37 0.97
N GLN A 11 -37.98 -4.48 1.01
CA GLN A 11 -38.43 -5.83 0.58
C GLN A 11 -38.81 -5.92 -0.90
N ARG A 12 -38.34 -5.00 -1.73
CA ARG A 12 -38.60 -5.05 -3.18
C ARG A 12 -37.46 -5.77 -3.89
N SER A 13 -37.78 -6.78 -4.69
CA SER A 13 -36.84 -7.42 -5.59
C SER A 13 -36.45 -6.47 -6.73
N ARG A 14 -35.16 -6.39 -7.02
CA ARG A 14 -34.63 -5.60 -8.13
C ARG A 14 -33.60 -6.40 -8.89
N VAL A 15 -33.51 -6.11 -10.18
CA VAL A 15 -32.46 -6.62 -11.06
C VAL A 15 -31.69 -5.42 -11.59
N ARG A 16 -30.38 -5.42 -11.37
CA ARG A 16 -29.47 -4.45 -11.98
C ARG A 16 -28.74 -5.14 -13.13
N VAL A 17 -28.80 -4.55 -14.29
CA VAL A 17 -28.02 -4.97 -15.45
C VAL A 17 -26.97 -3.89 -15.71
N THR A 18 -25.71 -4.27 -15.63
CA THR A 18 -24.58 -3.38 -15.97
C THR A 18 -23.92 -3.93 -17.23
N THR A 19 -23.93 -3.15 -18.29
CA THR A 19 -23.24 -3.47 -19.53
C THR A 19 -21.95 -2.65 -19.59
N VAL A 20 -20.83 -3.34 -19.75
CA VAL A 20 -19.52 -2.72 -19.95
C VAL A 20 -19.05 -3.09 -21.36
N MET A 21 -18.67 -2.09 -22.14
CA MET A 21 -18.04 -2.26 -23.42
C MET A 21 -16.58 -1.86 -23.32
N GLY A 22 -15.71 -2.64 -23.89
CA GLY A 22 -14.27 -2.36 -23.98
C GLY A 22 -13.71 -2.88 -25.29
N GLY A 23 -12.72 -2.16 -25.82
CA GLY A 23 -11.87 -2.71 -26.88
C GLY A 23 -11.01 -3.84 -26.32
N TYR A 24 -10.69 -4.80 -27.14
CA TYR A 24 -9.70 -5.82 -26.81
C TYR A 24 -8.65 -5.88 -27.90
N GLN A 25 -7.44 -6.24 -27.50
CA GLN A 25 -6.34 -6.36 -28.41
C GLN A 25 -6.50 -7.60 -29.29
N THR A 26 -6.41 -7.42 -30.59
CA THR A 26 -6.53 -8.49 -31.59
C THR A 26 -5.20 -9.18 -31.92
N ASP A 27 -4.08 -8.45 -31.75
CA ASP A 27 -2.74 -9.00 -31.89
C ASP A 27 -2.06 -9.16 -30.52
N PRO A 28 -1.90 -10.39 -30.02
CA PRO A 28 -1.27 -10.64 -28.74
C PRO A 28 0.23 -10.29 -28.69
N ASN A 29 0.85 -10.02 -29.85
CA ASN A 29 2.25 -9.65 -29.96
C ASN A 29 2.47 -8.13 -29.95
N ASP A 30 1.42 -7.33 -30.13
CA ASP A 30 1.51 -5.88 -30.05
C ASP A 30 1.55 -5.40 -28.59
N ALA A 31 2.76 -5.39 -28.01
CA ALA A 31 2.99 -4.98 -26.65
C ALA A 31 2.64 -3.49 -26.42
N SER A 32 2.65 -2.65 -27.46
CA SER A 32 2.37 -1.21 -27.32
C SER A 32 0.90 -0.96 -27.02
N GLN A 33 -0.01 -1.60 -27.73
CA GLN A 33 -1.44 -1.48 -27.48
C GLN A 33 -1.85 -2.12 -26.13
N LEU A 34 -1.20 -3.24 -25.76
CA LEU A 34 -1.42 -3.82 -24.43
C LEU A 34 -0.98 -2.86 -23.33
N SER A 35 0.16 -2.17 -23.50
CA SER A 35 0.64 -1.18 -22.53
C SER A 35 -0.36 -0.04 -22.35
N MET A 36 -0.86 0.53 -23.44
CA MET A 36 -1.80 1.66 -23.40
C MET A 36 -3.13 1.34 -22.71
N SER A 37 -3.53 0.06 -22.67
CA SER A 37 -4.77 -0.39 -22.03
C SER A 37 -4.56 -0.89 -20.59
N PHE A 38 -3.32 -0.90 -20.08
CA PHE A 38 -3.00 -1.45 -18.77
C PHE A 38 -3.40 -0.48 -17.65
N ASP A 39 -4.36 -0.91 -16.83
CA ASP A 39 -4.73 -0.23 -15.59
C ASP A 39 -3.92 -0.83 -14.44
N GLN A 40 -2.82 -0.14 -14.06
CA GLN A 40 -1.90 -0.60 -13.03
C GLN A 40 -2.53 -0.67 -11.64
N GLU A 41 -3.54 0.16 -11.37
CA GLU A 41 -4.25 0.17 -10.09
C GLU A 41 -5.16 -1.05 -9.97
N ALA A 42 -6.00 -1.28 -10.99
CA ALA A 42 -6.86 -2.46 -11.03
C ALA A 42 -6.04 -3.76 -11.04
N ALA A 43 -4.93 -3.79 -11.78
CA ALA A 43 -4.03 -4.93 -11.84
C ALA A 43 -3.38 -5.23 -10.49
N ALA A 44 -2.94 -4.20 -9.76
CA ALA A 44 -2.36 -4.36 -8.42
C ALA A 44 -3.38 -4.95 -7.42
N VAL A 45 -4.60 -4.43 -7.42
CA VAL A 45 -5.68 -4.94 -6.55
C VAL A 45 -6.09 -6.36 -6.94
N LEU A 46 -6.20 -6.64 -8.23
CA LEU A 46 -6.53 -7.99 -8.71
C LEU A 46 -5.46 -9.01 -8.30
N LEU A 47 -4.18 -8.64 -8.47
CA LEU A 47 -3.07 -9.51 -8.05
C LEU A 47 -3.04 -9.70 -6.53
N ALA A 48 -3.30 -8.65 -5.75
CA ALA A 48 -3.40 -8.75 -4.30
C ALA A 48 -4.48 -9.75 -3.87
N ARG A 49 -5.67 -9.67 -4.45
CA ARG A 49 -6.76 -10.62 -4.19
C ARG A 49 -6.44 -12.04 -4.62
N LEU A 50 -5.79 -12.19 -5.78
CA LEU A 50 -5.34 -13.51 -6.26
C LEU A 50 -4.32 -14.15 -5.32
N VAL A 51 -3.39 -13.36 -4.81
CA VAL A 51 -2.34 -13.81 -3.88
C VAL A 51 -2.95 -14.21 -2.54
N VAL A 52 -3.88 -13.40 -2.00
CA VAL A 52 -4.65 -13.75 -0.79
C VAL A 52 -5.43 -15.06 -0.98
N HIS A 53 -6.13 -15.20 -2.12
CA HIS A 53 -6.88 -16.43 -2.43
C HIS A 53 -5.98 -17.66 -2.52
N LYS A 54 -4.79 -17.53 -3.13
CA LYS A 54 -3.80 -18.64 -3.15
C LYS A 54 -3.34 -19.02 -1.75
N LEU A 55 -3.05 -18.02 -0.92
CA LEU A 55 -2.61 -18.25 0.45
C LEU A 55 -3.70 -18.96 1.27
N GLU A 56 -4.95 -18.55 1.17
CA GLU A 56 -6.08 -19.19 1.85
C GLU A 56 -6.32 -20.61 1.37
N ASN A 57 -6.29 -20.86 0.08
CA ASN A 57 -6.46 -22.22 -0.46
C ASN A 57 -5.35 -23.17 -0.03
N ASN A 58 -4.11 -22.71 0.03
CA ASN A 58 -3.00 -23.53 0.52
C ASN A 58 -3.20 -23.90 1.99
N LEU A 59 -3.68 -22.95 2.82
CA LEU A 59 -4.00 -23.20 4.24
C LEU A 59 -5.08 -24.28 4.44
N TYR A 60 -6.06 -24.40 3.53
CA TYR A 60 -7.12 -25.41 3.63
C TYR A 60 -6.69 -26.81 3.17
N HIS A 61 -5.68 -26.91 2.32
CA HIS A 61 -5.23 -28.20 1.77
C HIS A 61 -4.11 -28.87 2.58
N TYR A 62 -3.49 -28.17 3.53
CA TYR A 62 -2.35 -28.70 4.28
C TYR A 62 -2.68 -28.81 5.78
N ASN A 63 -3.00 -30.04 6.21
CA ASN A 63 -3.14 -30.42 7.62
C ASN A 63 -1.79 -30.57 8.37
N SER A 64 -0.70 -29.99 7.86
CA SER A 64 0.63 -30.12 8.48
C SER A 64 1.35 -28.77 8.55
N GLY A 65 1.36 -28.24 9.69
CA GLY A 65 2.30 -27.45 10.51
C GLY A 65 3.32 -26.46 9.92
N SER A 66 3.28 -26.07 8.63
CA SER A 66 4.30 -25.16 8.06
C SER A 66 3.74 -23.90 7.41
N SER A 67 3.06 -23.09 8.19
CA SER A 67 2.51 -21.79 7.70
C SER A 67 3.57 -20.82 7.14
N GLY A 68 4.85 -21.04 7.42
CA GLY A 68 5.95 -20.20 6.90
C GLY A 68 6.31 -20.50 5.45
N GLU A 69 6.31 -21.76 5.02
CA GLU A 69 6.67 -22.13 3.63
C GLU A 69 5.64 -21.64 2.62
N GLU A 70 4.36 -21.64 2.99
CA GLU A 70 3.26 -21.18 2.14
C GLU A 70 3.33 -19.70 1.81
N VAL A 71 3.66 -18.85 2.79
CA VAL A 71 3.88 -17.42 2.58
C VAL A 71 5.07 -17.20 1.65
N HIS A 72 6.16 -17.95 1.82
CA HIS A 72 7.34 -17.86 0.96
C HIS A 72 7.03 -18.24 -0.49
N ASP A 73 6.22 -19.26 -0.74
CA ASP A 73 5.83 -19.66 -2.08
C ASP A 73 4.96 -18.61 -2.78
N VAL A 74 4.05 -18.01 -2.03
CA VAL A 74 3.22 -16.91 -2.52
C VAL A 74 4.06 -15.67 -2.82
N MET A 75 5.04 -15.35 -1.97
CA MET A 75 5.98 -14.25 -2.21
C MET A 75 6.85 -14.48 -3.44
N ARG A 76 7.39 -15.69 -3.62
CA ARG A 76 8.12 -16.07 -4.84
C ARG A 76 7.25 -15.97 -6.10
N PHE A 77 5.98 -16.36 -6.00
CA PHE A 77 5.04 -16.19 -7.11
C PHE A 77 4.90 -14.72 -7.47
N LEU A 78 4.65 -13.84 -6.49
CA LEU A 78 4.52 -12.41 -6.68
C LEU A 78 5.76 -11.80 -7.37
N ASP A 79 6.95 -12.13 -6.87
CA ASP A 79 8.23 -11.66 -7.39
C ASP A 79 8.44 -12.08 -8.84
N ARG A 80 8.17 -13.34 -9.15
CA ARG A 80 8.28 -13.86 -10.51
C ARG A 80 7.31 -13.20 -11.48
N GLN A 81 6.07 -12.91 -11.05
CA GLN A 81 5.11 -12.19 -11.89
C GLN A 81 5.60 -10.77 -12.18
N LEU A 82 6.11 -10.07 -11.18
CA LEU A 82 6.64 -8.71 -11.33
C LEU A 82 7.85 -8.69 -12.28
N ILE A 83 8.82 -9.58 -12.08
CA ILE A 83 10.02 -9.66 -12.94
C ILE A 83 9.62 -9.94 -14.39
N LYS A 84 8.71 -10.91 -14.62
CA LYS A 84 8.22 -11.25 -15.96
C LYS A 84 7.51 -10.08 -16.64
N LEU A 85 6.66 -9.35 -15.88
CA LEU A 85 6.00 -8.16 -16.40
C LEU A 85 7.01 -7.09 -16.79
N CYS A 86 7.96 -6.80 -15.91
CA CYS A 86 9.04 -5.85 -16.19
C CYS A 86 9.91 -6.25 -17.36
N GLY A 87 10.32 -7.52 -17.45
CA GLY A 87 11.10 -8.05 -18.57
C GLY A 87 10.36 -7.98 -19.92
N LYS A 88 9.02 -8.10 -19.89
CA LYS A 88 8.22 -8.06 -21.13
C LYS A 88 7.93 -6.63 -21.62
N PHE A 89 7.66 -5.70 -20.72
CA PHE A 89 7.13 -4.37 -21.08
C PHE A 89 8.14 -3.24 -20.92
N ALA A 90 9.25 -3.43 -20.18
CA ALA A 90 10.30 -2.42 -20.09
C ALA A 90 11.16 -2.38 -21.36
N SER A 91 11.67 -1.21 -21.67
CA SER A 91 12.73 -1.03 -22.65
C SER A 91 14.08 -1.06 -21.94
N TYR A 92 14.98 -1.96 -22.37
CA TYR A 92 16.31 -2.09 -21.77
C TYR A 92 17.31 -2.73 -22.74
N ARG A 93 18.60 -2.54 -22.43
CA ARG A 93 19.69 -3.31 -23.02
C ARG A 93 19.97 -4.51 -22.09
N LYS A 94 20.18 -5.68 -22.70
CA LYS A 94 20.48 -6.89 -21.95
C LYS A 94 21.69 -6.66 -21.03
N ASP A 95 21.60 -7.13 -19.80
CA ASP A 95 22.64 -7.01 -18.75
C ASP A 95 23.03 -5.57 -18.37
N ASP A 96 22.25 -4.54 -18.77
CA ASP A 96 22.48 -3.15 -18.41
C ASP A 96 21.27 -2.57 -17.62
N PRO A 97 21.26 -2.67 -16.27
CA PRO A 97 20.18 -2.15 -15.44
C PRO A 97 19.98 -0.64 -15.56
N SER A 98 21.02 0.12 -15.91
CA SER A 98 20.93 1.57 -16.04
C SER A 98 20.07 2.02 -17.23
N SER A 99 19.95 1.15 -18.24
CA SER A 99 19.14 1.37 -19.42
C SER A 99 17.65 1.07 -19.22
N PHE A 100 17.28 0.44 -18.10
CA PHE A 100 15.92 0.01 -17.81
C PHE A 100 14.94 1.19 -17.72
N ARG A 101 13.88 1.13 -18.51
CA ARG A 101 12.79 2.13 -18.49
C ARG A 101 11.44 1.43 -18.60
N LEU A 102 10.58 1.66 -17.62
CA LEU A 102 9.18 1.23 -17.69
C LEU A 102 8.34 2.33 -18.37
N PRO A 103 7.38 1.97 -19.23
CA PRO A 103 6.34 2.90 -19.70
C PRO A 103 5.56 3.49 -18.53
N ALA A 104 4.96 4.68 -18.76
CA ALA A 104 4.22 5.41 -17.71
C ALA A 104 3.07 4.58 -17.12
N GLU A 105 2.42 3.76 -17.94
CA GLU A 105 1.30 2.89 -17.58
C GLU A 105 1.67 1.82 -16.55
N PHE A 106 2.97 1.51 -16.40
CA PHE A 106 3.49 0.53 -15.44
C PHE A 106 4.31 1.17 -14.31
N SER A 107 4.50 2.49 -14.33
CA SER A 107 5.50 3.16 -13.49
C SER A 107 5.27 2.96 -11.98
N MET A 108 4.01 2.93 -11.54
CA MET A 108 3.62 2.75 -10.13
C MET A 108 3.45 1.27 -9.74
N TYR A 109 3.30 0.37 -10.69
CA TYR A 109 2.99 -1.03 -10.43
C TYR A 109 4.04 -1.73 -9.54
N PRO A 110 5.36 -1.58 -9.77
CA PRO A 110 6.37 -2.14 -8.87
C PRO A 110 6.27 -1.62 -7.43
N GLN A 111 5.92 -0.34 -7.25
CA GLN A 111 5.72 0.24 -5.93
C GLN A 111 4.52 -0.38 -5.22
N PHE A 112 3.40 -0.60 -5.91
CA PHE A 112 2.25 -1.32 -5.35
C PHE A 112 2.65 -2.75 -4.92
N MET A 113 3.47 -3.44 -5.71
CA MET A 113 3.96 -4.78 -5.38
C MET A 113 4.90 -4.76 -4.17
N PHE A 114 5.76 -3.75 -4.08
CA PHE A 114 6.60 -3.54 -2.90
C PHE A 114 5.78 -3.40 -1.61
N HIS A 115 4.72 -2.57 -1.65
CA HIS A 115 3.84 -2.38 -0.51
C HIS A 115 2.98 -3.61 -0.21
N LEU A 116 2.50 -4.31 -1.25
CA LEU A 116 1.77 -5.57 -1.08
C LEU A 116 2.60 -6.61 -0.32
N ARG A 117 3.89 -6.78 -0.66
CA ARG A 117 4.80 -7.70 0.03
C ARG A 117 4.89 -7.41 1.54
N ARG A 118 4.84 -6.15 1.92
CA ARG A 118 4.94 -5.66 3.31
C ARG A 118 3.58 -5.55 3.99
N SER A 119 2.50 -5.84 3.29
CA SER A 119 1.14 -5.64 3.80
C SER A 119 0.75 -6.71 4.82
N LYS A 120 -0.17 -6.34 5.70
CA LYS A 120 -0.80 -7.25 6.67
C LYS A 120 -1.56 -8.42 6.01
N PHE A 121 -1.82 -8.34 4.72
CA PHE A 121 -2.51 -9.40 3.99
C PHE A 121 -1.63 -10.63 3.78
N LEU A 122 -0.31 -10.42 3.66
CA LEU A 122 0.68 -11.47 3.43
C LEU A 122 1.52 -11.77 4.68
N GLN A 123 1.85 -10.76 5.46
CA GLN A 123 2.66 -10.91 6.66
C GLN A 123 1.77 -11.12 7.89
N SER A 124 1.99 -12.22 8.58
CA SER A 124 1.22 -12.62 9.77
C SER A 124 1.79 -12.08 11.09
N PHE A 125 2.83 -11.25 11.05
CA PHE A 125 3.45 -10.72 12.25
C PHE A 125 2.53 -9.73 12.98
N ASN A 126 2.37 -9.91 14.27
CA ASN A 126 1.60 -9.04 15.17
C ASN A 126 0.09 -8.94 14.88
N SER A 127 -0.50 -9.90 14.19
CA SER A 127 -1.96 -9.97 14.02
C SER A 127 -2.48 -11.37 14.34
N SER A 128 -3.67 -11.44 14.94
CA SER A 128 -4.34 -12.72 15.16
C SER A 128 -4.87 -13.30 13.84
N PRO A 129 -5.12 -14.62 13.76
CA PRO A 129 -5.75 -15.22 12.57
C PRO A 129 -7.09 -14.56 12.20
N ASP A 130 -7.88 -14.17 13.22
CA ASP A 130 -9.17 -13.52 13.02
C ASP A 130 -9.01 -12.11 12.41
N GLU A 131 -8.03 -11.34 12.87
CA GLU A 131 -7.71 -10.04 12.29
C GLU A 131 -7.26 -10.17 10.84
N GLN A 132 -6.44 -11.18 10.53
CA GLN A 132 -6.01 -11.45 9.17
C GLN A 132 -7.17 -11.82 8.25
N ALA A 133 -8.05 -12.72 8.71
CA ALA A 133 -9.25 -13.09 7.98
C ALA A 133 -10.14 -11.88 7.71
N PHE A 134 -10.31 -11.00 8.71
CA PHE A 134 -11.06 -9.76 8.56
C PHE A 134 -10.44 -8.83 7.51
N TYR A 135 -9.14 -8.55 7.60
CA TYR A 135 -8.46 -7.68 6.63
C TYR A 135 -8.56 -8.21 5.19
N ARG A 136 -8.32 -9.51 4.99
CA ARG A 136 -8.42 -10.18 3.69
C ARG A 136 -9.85 -10.13 3.14
N HIS A 137 -10.84 -10.39 3.99
CA HIS A 137 -12.24 -10.30 3.60
C HIS A 137 -12.62 -8.89 3.13
N VAL A 138 -12.21 -7.85 3.85
CA VAL A 138 -12.47 -6.46 3.48
C VAL A 138 -11.77 -6.11 2.17
N LEU A 139 -10.49 -6.49 1.98
CA LEU A 139 -9.76 -6.29 0.71
C LEU A 139 -10.49 -6.90 -0.49
N CYS A 140 -11.08 -8.08 -0.31
CA CYS A 140 -11.80 -8.77 -1.39
C CYS A 140 -13.14 -8.11 -1.75
N ARG A 141 -13.72 -7.30 -0.88
CA ARG A 141 -15.05 -6.69 -1.06
C ARG A 141 -15.01 -5.23 -1.48
N GLU A 142 -13.94 -4.52 -1.18
CA GLU A 142 -13.85 -3.09 -1.38
C GLU A 142 -13.62 -2.68 -2.84
N SER A 143 -13.85 -1.40 -3.14
CA SER A 143 -13.52 -0.80 -4.44
C SER A 143 -12.03 -0.85 -4.71
N THR A 144 -11.63 -0.64 -5.96
CA THR A 144 -10.21 -0.53 -6.34
C THR A 144 -9.51 0.56 -5.56
N SER A 145 -10.10 1.76 -5.48
CA SER A 145 -9.50 2.90 -4.77
C SER A 145 -9.29 2.63 -3.29
N ASN A 146 -10.29 2.06 -2.59
CA ASN A 146 -10.14 1.69 -1.18
C ASN A 146 -9.11 0.57 -0.98
N SER A 147 -9.08 -0.41 -1.89
CA SER A 147 -8.09 -1.49 -1.85
C SER A 147 -6.66 -0.97 -2.04
N LEU A 148 -6.45 0.03 -2.89
CA LEU A 148 -5.13 0.66 -3.05
C LEU A 148 -4.66 1.37 -1.78
N ILE A 149 -5.55 2.07 -1.07
CA ILE A 149 -5.22 2.67 0.24
C ILE A 149 -4.83 1.59 1.26
N MET A 150 -5.45 0.40 1.18
CA MET A 150 -5.06 -0.73 2.02
C MET A 150 -3.68 -1.30 1.66
N LEU A 151 -3.32 -1.31 0.37
CA LEU A 151 -2.03 -1.81 -0.10
C LEU A 151 -0.92 -0.79 0.15
N GLN A 152 -1.14 0.44 -0.28
CA GLN A 152 -0.24 1.56 -0.14
C GLN A 152 -0.96 2.69 0.59
N PRO A 153 -0.79 2.81 1.91
CA PRO A 153 -1.37 3.90 2.70
C PRO A 153 -0.99 5.27 2.15
N SER A 154 -1.90 6.22 2.24
CA SER A 154 -1.62 7.61 1.89
C SER A 154 -1.06 8.37 3.11
N LEU A 155 -0.07 9.21 2.88
CA LEU A 155 0.56 10.04 3.89
C LEU A 155 0.56 11.50 3.44
N LEU A 156 -0.11 12.35 4.22
CA LEU A 156 -0.15 13.80 4.01
C LEU A 156 0.65 14.51 5.09
N SER A 157 1.44 15.50 4.68
CA SER A 157 2.20 16.38 5.59
C SER A 157 1.57 17.75 5.63
N TYR A 158 1.33 18.24 6.84
CA TYR A 158 0.79 19.57 7.14
C TYR A 158 1.90 20.42 7.77
N SER A 159 2.07 21.63 7.23
CA SER A 159 3.06 22.59 7.70
C SER A 159 2.50 24.01 7.65
N PHE A 160 3.21 24.97 8.20
CA PHE A 160 2.83 26.40 8.11
C PHE A 160 2.91 26.96 6.67
N GLN A 161 3.50 26.21 5.74
CA GLN A 161 3.84 26.69 4.41
C GLN A 161 2.76 26.44 3.34
N GLY A 162 1.51 26.19 3.72
CA GLY A 162 0.42 26.11 2.75
C GLY A 162 -0.48 24.88 2.86
N VAL A 163 -0.98 24.41 1.72
CA VAL A 163 -1.89 23.27 1.65
C VAL A 163 -1.18 21.95 1.99
N PRO A 164 -1.90 20.96 2.52
CA PRO A 164 -1.34 19.63 2.80
C PRO A 164 -0.67 19.04 1.56
N GLN A 165 0.51 18.47 1.73
CA GLN A 165 1.28 17.86 0.65
C GLN A 165 1.36 16.35 0.82
N PRO A 166 1.14 15.56 -0.25
CA PRO A 166 1.43 14.14 -0.21
C PRO A 166 2.95 13.94 -0.07
N VAL A 167 3.33 13.06 0.84
CA VAL A 167 4.74 12.70 1.10
C VAL A 167 4.93 11.20 0.98
N LEU A 168 6.18 10.79 0.79
CA LEU A 168 6.50 9.37 0.69
C LEU A 168 6.18 8.64 2.01
N LEU A 169 5.73 7.41 1.90
CA LEU A 169 5.53 6.52 3.04
C LEU A 169 6.89 6.00 3.52
N ASP A 170 7.71 6.90 4.04
CA ASP A 170 9.11 6.69 4.37
C ASP A 170 9.46 7.38 5.69
N ALA A 171 10.44 6.84 6.42
CA ALA A 171 10.88 7.40 7.70
C ALA A 171 11.42 8.84 7.57
N THR A 172 11.94 9.23 6.40
CA THR A 172 12.39 10.60 6.13
C THR A 172 11.27 11.63 6.11
N SER A 173 10.03 11.20 5.97
CA SER A 173 8.85 12.08 6.03
C SER A 173 8.51 12.53 7.46
N VAL A 174 9.07 11.87 8.47
CA VAL A 174 8.89 12.23 9.88
C VAL A 174 9.79 13.41 10.21
N ARG A 175 9.19 14.59 10.29
CA ARG A 175 9.89 15.84 10.61
C ARG A 175 9.35 16.43 11.91
N PRO A 176 10.22 17.07 12.72
CA PRO A 176 9.80 17.61 14.03
C PRO A 176 8.79 18.77 13.90
N ASP A 177 8.80 19.51 12.80
CA ASP A 177 8.04 20.73 12.55
C ASP A 177 6.75 20.51 11.73
N THR A 178 6.35 19.25 11.51
CA THR A 178 5.17 18.91 10.71
C THR A 178 4.17 18.02 11.44
N ILE A 179 2.94 17.99 10.93
CA ILE A 179 1.93 17.02 11.33
C ILE A 179 1.71 16.07 10.14
N LEU A 180 1.66 14.77 10.42
CA LEU A 180 1.38 13.76 9.40
C LEU A 180 -0.03 13.19 9.62
N LEU A 181 -0.79 13.04 8.53
CA LEU A 181 -2.03 12.29 8.48
C LEU A 181 -1.84 11.05 7.62
N LEU A 182 -1.90 9.88 8.24
CA LEU A 182 -1.86 8.59 7.57
C LEU A 182 -3.27 8.03 7.44
N ASP A 183 -3.65 7.66 6.22
CA ASP A 183 -4.83 6.81 5.94
C ASP A 183 -4.36 5.46 5.40
N SER A 184 -4.56 4.40 6.18
CA SER A 184 -4.29 3.02 5.78
C SER A 184 -5.57 2.20 5.57
N PHE A 185 -6.70 2.87 5.37
CA PHE A 185 -8.05 2.34 5.35
C PHE A 185 -8.56 1.86 6.73
N PHE A 186 -7.81 1.04 7.44
CA PHE A 186 -8.17 0.51 8.76
C PHE A 186 -7.76 1.43 9.92
N HIS A 187 -6.83 2.34 9.66
CA HIS A 187 -6.34 3.30 10.64
C HIS A 187 -6.27 4.68 10.01
N ILE A 188 -6.73 5.67 10.76
CA ILE A 188 -6.48 7.08 10.50
C ILE A 188 -5.61 7.59 11.64
N ILE A 189 -4.38 7.99 11.32
CA ILE A 189 -3.40 8.38 12.33
C ILE A 189 -2.98 9.82 12.09
N ILE A 190 -3.19 10.69 13.09
CA ILE A 190 -2.61 12.02 13.12
C ILE A 190 -1.40 11.97 14.06
N PHE A 191 -0.26 12.30 13.52
CA PHE A 191 1.03 12.25 14.21
C PHE A 191 1.62 13.66 14.27
N HIS A 192 1.90 14.15 15.46
CA HIS A 192 2.58 15.41 15.67
C HIS A 192 4.08 15.19 15.80
N GLY A 193 4.87 15.90 14.99
CA GLY A 193 6.31 15.98 15.15
C GLY A 193 6.69 16.60 16.50
N GLU A 194 7.91 16.38 16.93
CA GLU A 194 8.40 16.75 18.27
C GLU A 194 8.18 18.22 18.62
N THR A 195 8.50 19.13 17.70
CA THR A 195 8.32 20.58 17.89
C THR A 195 6.83 20.95 18.03
N ILE A 196 5.99 20.36 17.16
CA ILE A 196 4.54 20.56 17.21
C ILE A 196 3.96 20.07 18.54
N ALA A 197 4.38 18.90 18.99
CA ALA A 197 3.94 18.33 20.27
C ALA A 197 4.38 19.19 21.46
N ALA A 198 5.61 19.71 21.44
CA ALA A 198 6.13 20.60 22.47
C ALA A 198 5.34 21.92 22.54
N TRP A 199 5.06 22.55 21.41
CA TRP A 199 4.27 23.80 21.36
C TRP A 199 2.82 23.59 21.80
N LYS A 200 2.24 22.46 21.45
CA LYS A 200 0.92 22.08 21.92
C LYS A 200 0.88 21.89 23.44
N ALA A 201 1.89 21.23 24.02
CA ALA A 201 2.02 21.04 25.47
C ALA A 201 2.21 22.36 26.23
N GLN A 202 2.87 23.34 25.61
CA GLN A 202 3.04 24.69 26.16
C GLN A 202 1.78 25.58 26.03
N GLY A 203 0.74 25.08 25.35
CA GLY A 203 -0.54 25.77 25.23
C GLY A 203 -0.56 26.90 24.19
N TYR A 204 0.43 27.02 23.31
CA TYR A 204 0.49 28.08 22.29
C TYR A 204 -0.75 28.14 21.40
N HIS A 205 -1.37 27.01 21.12
CA HIS A 205 -2.60 26.93 20.31
C HIS A 205 -3.80 27.63 20.98
N MET A 206 -3.74 27.94 22.28
CA MET A 206 -4.79 28.67 23.04
C MET A 206 -4.60 30.19 23.01
N MET A 207 -3.42 30.65 22.62
CA MET A 207 -3.08 32.08 22.56
C MET A 207 -3.62 32.70 21.26
N GLU A 208 -4.16 33.91 21.33
CA GLU A 208 -4.69 34.59 20.13
C GLU A 208 -3.60 34.87 19.09
N GLU A 209 -2.41 35.21 19.57
CA GLU A 209 -1.24 35.51 18.73
C GLU A 209 -0.81 34.31 17.86
N HIS A 210 -1.16 33.08 18.24
CA HIS A 210 -0.81 31.86 17.58
C HIS A 210 -2.00 31.19 16.82
N ALA A 211 -2.87 31.99 16.26
CA ALA A 211 -4.01 31.51 15.46
C ALA A 211 -3.58 30.56 14.31
N ASN A 212 -2.43 30.83 13.68
CA ASN A 212 -1.88 29.98 12.61
C ASN A 212 -1.54 28.58 13.12
N PHE A 213 -1.01 28.44 14.33
CA PHE A 213 -0.73 27.16 14.94
C PHE A 213 -2.01 26.38 15.25
N ARG A 214 -3.04 27.07 15.74
CA ARG A 214 -4.37 26.48 15.96
C ARG A 214 -4.96 25.95 14.64
N ASN A 215 -4.84 26.73 13.57
CA ASN A 215 -5.30 26.31 12.24
C ASN A 215 -4.53 25.09 11.72
N LEU A 216 -3.21 25.06 11.92
CA LEU A 216 -2.38 23.92 11.57
C LEU A 216 -2.80 22.64 12.30
N LEU A 217 -3.11 22.71 13.59
CA LEU A 217 -3.60 21.57 14.38
C LEU A 217 -4.99 21.10 13.93
N ASN A 218 -5.84 22.03 13.50
CA ASN A 218 -7.22 21.73 13.12
C ASN A 218 -7.35 21.14 11.70
N ALA A 219 -6.46 21.49 10.77
CA ALA A 219 -6.54 21.04 9.39
C ALA A 219 -6.55 19.49 9.25
N PRO A 220 -5.59 18.72 9.82
CA PRO A 220 -5.62 17.28 9.74
C PRO A 220 -6.81 16.64 10.47
N LEU A 221 -7.36 17.30 11.49
CA LEU A 221 -8.57 16.84 12.19
C LEU A 221 -9.80 16.91 11.28
N GLN A 222 -9.94 17.99 10.51
CA GLN A 222 -11.04 18.16 9.55
C GLN A 222 -10.97 17.11 8.44
N ASP A 223 -9.79 16.89 7.88
CA ASP A 223 -9.58 15.90 6.83
C ASP A 223 -9.82 14.48 7.36
N ALA A 224 -9.31 14.15 8.55
CA ALA A 224 -9.58 12.87 9.20
C ALA A 224 -11.09 12.64 9.44
N GLN A 225 -11.81 13.67 9.89
CA GLN A 225 -13.25 13.60 10.09
C GLN A 225 -14.02 13.38 8.77
N ALA A 226 -13.57 13.99 7.68
CA ALA A 226 -14.17 13.79 6.36
C ALA A 226 -14.00 12.33 5.90
N ILE A 227 -12.82 11.74 6.09
CA ILE A 227 -12.56 10.33 5.79
C ILE A 227 -13.45 9.42 6.67
N LEU A 228 -13.49 9.65 7.98
CA LEU A 228 -14.26 8.83 8.93
C LEU A 228 -15.75 8.80 8.62
N LYS A 229 -16.33 9.91 8.14
CA LYS A 229 -17.76 10.00 7.79
C LYS A 229 -18.15 9.10 6.61
N SER A 230 -17.25 8.87 5.70
CA SER A 230 -17.50 8.13 4.44
C SER A 230 -17.01 6.67 4.46
N ARG A 231 -16.23 6.28 5.49
CA ARG A 231 -15.53 5.00 5.53
C ARG A 231 -16.28 3.92 6.31
N PHE A 232 -16.41 2.75 5.69
CA PHE A 232 -16.88 1.54 6.37
C PHE A 232 -16.03 0.33 5.92
N PRO A 233 -15.55 -0.51 6.85
CA PRO A 233 -15.71 -0.41 8.33
C PRO A 233 -15.08 0.86 8.89
N ILE A 234 -15.54 1.30 10.07
CA ILE A 234 -15.02 2.52 10.72
C ILE A 234 -13.55 2.31 11.08
N PRO A 235 -12.63 3.16 10.58
CA PRO A 235 -11.21 3.05 10.90
C PRO A 235 -10.93 3.33 12.38
N ARG A 236 -9.88 2.72 12.90
CA ARG A 236 -9.35 3.11 14.20
C ARG A 236 -8.70 4.48 14.08
N TYR A 237 -9.22 5.45 14.82
CA TYR A 237 -8.67 6.80 14.89
C TYR A 237 -7.60 6.88 15.98
N ILE A 238 -6.43 7.40 15.65
CA ILE A 238 -5.28 7.55 16.56
C ILE A 238 -4.73 8.96 16.43
N LEU A 239 -4.63 9.67 17.54
CA LEU A 239 -3.93 10.93 17.65
C LEU A 239 -2.71 10.71 18.55
N CYS A 240 -1.52 10.94 18.04
CA CYS A 240 -0.29 10.69 18.80
C CYS A 240 0.77 11.76 18.56
N ASP A 241 1.63 11.91 19.55
CA ASP A 241 2.79 12.78 19.49
C ASP A 241 4.05 11.91 19.28
N GLN A 242 5.07 12.46 18.64
CA GLN A 242 6.37 11.81 18.50
C GLN A 242 6.90 11.41 19.91
N HIS A 243 7.54 10.26 20.00
CA HIS A 243 8.06 9.65 21.24
C HIS A 243 7.00 9.08 22.21
N LYS A 244 5.70 9.16 21.90
CA LYS A 244 4.67 8.43 22.64
C LYS A 244 4.53 7.00 22.14
N SER A 245 3.98 6.11 22.97
CA SER A 245 3.81 4.69 22.65
C SER A 245 2.97 4.47 21.39
N GLU A 246 1.98 5.34 21.15
CA GLU A 246 1.08 5.26 20.00
C GLU A 246 1.77 5.64 18.67
N ALA A 247 2.90 6.34 18.71
CA ALA A 247 3.68 6.68 17.52
C ALA A 247 4.09 5.43 16.71
N ARG A 248 4.24 4.28 17.39
CA ARG A 248 4.54 2.99 16.75
C ARG A 248 3.56 2.59 15.66
N PHE A 249 2.30 3.00 15.75
CA PHE A 249 1.29 2.67 14.74
C PHE A 249 1.59 3.33 13.40
N LEU A 250 2.08 4.56 13.40
CA LEU A 250 2.56 5.21 12.18
C LEU A 250 3.92 4.64 11.76
N LEU A 251 4.88 4.59 12.67
CA LEU A 251 6.28 4.22 12.36
C LEU A 251 6.39 2.81 11.78
N SER A 252 5.55 1.87 12.22
CA SER A 252 5.54 0.50 11.70
C SER A 252 5.04 0.39 10.24
N MET A 253 4.36 1.42 9.73
CA MET A 253 3.87 1.45 8.35
C MET A 253 4.83 2.18 7.40
N LEU A 254 5.83 2.89 7.93
CA LEU A 254 6.79 3.59 7.11
C LEU A 254 7.86 2.63 6.56
N ASN A 255 8.31 2.92 5.35
CA ASN A 255 9.44 2.21 4.77
C ASN A 255 10.75 2.67 5.41
N PRO A 256 11.73 1.79 5.59
CA PRO A 256 13.05 2.20 6.05
C PRO A 256 13.73 3.06 4.99
N SER A 257 14.31 4.18 5.41
CA SER A 257 15.06 5.09 4.53
C SER A 257 16.50 4.65 4.33
N VAL A 258 17.07 3.90 5.29
CA VAL A 258 18.42 3.40 5.26
C VAL A 258 18.39 1.88 5.32
N THR A 259 18.96 1.26 4.30
CA THR A 259 19.21 -0.17 4.33
C THR A 259 20.45 -0.41 5.19
N HIS A 260 20.31 -1.12 6.29
CA HIS A 260 21.48 -1.73 6.91
C HIS A 260 22.06 -2.72 5.90
N ASN A 261 23.28 -2.49 5.45
CA ASN A 261 24.00 -3.44 4.62
C ASN A 261 24.22 -4.71 5.44
N SER A 262 23.28 -5.63 5.36
CA SER A 262 23.55 -7.02 5.70
C SER A 262 24.29 -7.64 4.52
N SER A 263 25.58 -7.31 4.41
CA SER A 263 26.53 -8.14 3.71
C SER A 263 26.75 -9.34 4.61
N ASP A 264 25.89 -10.31 4.58
CA ASP A 264 26.27 -11.71 4.79
C ASP A 264 25.05 -12.64 4.64
N GLY A 265 25.28 -13.80 4.07
CA GLY A 265 24.33 -14.87 4.17
C GLY A 265 23.88 -15.47 2.86
N GLY A 266 24.81 -16.14 2.21
CA GLY A 266 24.45 -17.23 1.29
C GLY A 266 23.58 -18.23 2.03
N GLY A 267 22.37 -18.41 1.56
CA GLY A 267 21.44 -19.39 2.06
C GLY A 267 20.45 -19.76 0.97
N SER A 268 20.47 -21.00 0.61
CA SER A 268 19.82 -21.67 -0.50
C SER A 268 18.29 -21.55 -0.57
N GLY A 269 17.75 -21.35 -1.75
CA GLY A 269 16.38 -21.71 -2.08
C GLY A 269 15.29 -20.63 -1.91
N GLN A 270 15.55 -19.38 -2.17
CA GLN A 270 15.27 -18.21 -1.37
C GLN A 270 14.34 -17.20 -2.02
N MET A 271 13.76 -16.34 -1.18
CA MET A 271 13.03 -15.14 -1.61
C MET A 271 13.89 -14.33 -2.57
N ILE A 272 13.29 -13.90 -3.68
CA ILE A 272 13.98 -13.11 -4.71
C ILE A 272 14.32 -11.71 -4.18
N PHE A 273 13.47 -11.20 -3.29
CA PHE A 273 13.65 -9.92 -2.59
C PHE A 273 13.60 -10.14 -1.08
N THR A 274 14.29 -9.29 -0.32
CA THR A 274 14.19 -9.22 1.14
C THR A 274 13.22 -8.10 1.56
N ASP A 275 12.56 -8.24 2.69
CA ASP A 275 11.55 -7.28 3.16
C ASP A 275 12.15 -6.08 3.91
N ASP A 276 13.44 -6.15 4.27
CA ASP A 276 14.12 -5.10 5.05
C ASP A 276 14.78 -4.02 4.19
N VAL A 277 14.52 -4.02 2.89
CA VAL A 277 15.10 -3.05 1.96
C VAL A 277 14.20 -1.85 1.76
N SER A 278 14.80 -0.68 1.47
CA SER A 278 14.07 0.49 1.02
C SER A 278 13.47 0.27 -0.37
N LEU A 279 12.44 1.06 -0.72
CA LEU A 279 11.86 1.03 -2.06
C LEU A 279 12.93 1.22 -3.15
N ARG A 280 13.90 2.10 -2.91
CA ARG A 280 15.00 2.34 -3.86
C ARG A 280 15.82 1.08 -4.12
N VAL A 281 16.23 0.38 -3.07
CA VAL A 281 17.01 -0.86 -3.20
C VAL A 281 16.18 -1.96 -3.84
N PHE A 282 14.90 -2.05 -3.51
CA PHE A 282 13.98 -2.97 -4.16
C PHE A 282 13.92 -2.72 -5.68
N MET A 283 13.78 -1.45 -6.10
CA MET A 283 13.76 -1.08 -7.52
C MET A 283 15.08 -1.39 -8.22
N GLU A 284 16.22 -1.13 -7.57
CA GLU A 284 17.54 -1.48 -8.11
C GLU A 284 17.70 -2.99 -8.34
N HIS A 285 17.22 -3.81 -7.40
CA HIS A 285 17.22 -5.28 -7.55
C HIS A 285 16.27 -5.74 -8.67
N LEU A 286 15.06 -5.16 -8.72
CA LEU A 286 14.10 -5.48 -9.77
C LEU A 286 14.67 -5.19 -11.16
N MET A 287 15.30 -4.02 -11.34
CA MET A 287 15.95 -3.66 -12.61
C MET A 287 17.03 -4.66 -13.00
N LYS A 288 17.89 -5.08 -12.06
CA LYS A 288 18.92 -6.10 -12.30
C LYS A 288 18.32 -7.43 -12.76
N LEU A 289 17.30 -7.90 -12.07
CA LEU A 289 16.67 -9.19 -12.38
C LEU A 289 15.87 -9.14 -13.69
N ALA A 290 15.22 -8.02 -13.98
CA ALA A 290 14.42 -7.88 -15.21
C ALA A 290 15.29 -7.87 -16.48
N VAL A 291 16.48 -7.25 -16.45
CA VAL A 291 17.39 -7.20 -17.61
C VAL A 291 18.15 -8.51 -17.85
N GLN A 292 18.13 -9.42 -16.88
CA GLN A 292 18.75 -10.76 -16.95
C GLN A 292 17.75 -11.86 -17.32
N SER A 293 16.46 -11.55 -17.29
CA SER A 293 15.36 -12.54 -17.49
C SER A 293 15.09 -12.90 -18.97
#